data_a84afba1e9ea158b2452e79c68445be3
#
_entry.id   a84afba1e9ea158b2452e79c68445be3
#
_cell.length_a   1.000
_cell.length_b   1.000
_cell.length_c   1.000
_cell.angle_alpha   90.00
_cell.angle_beta   90.00
_cell.angle_gamma   90.00
#
_symmetry.space_group_name_H-M   'P 1'
#
loop_
_entity.id
_entity.type
_entity.pdbx_description
1 polymer ?
#
loop_
_entity_poly.entity_id
_entity_poly.type
_entity_poly.pdbx_seq_one_letter_code
_entity_poly.pdbx_strand_id
1 'polypeptide(L)'
;MNMHPAFTGLMLLLSSTVALAGENPVLGTWKLKSFVREVTATGERIRIFGEHPSGYLSYSADGRMYAIVTSDDRIRPRDANPADEERAKLHRTMMAYAGTYTLEDDRVTHHIDVSWNEAWTGNNEVRFYKVEGNILTITGAPNKSPVDGPEGRSVVVWEKVKAPTQ
;
A
#
# COMPACT_ATOMS: atom_id res chain seq x y z
N MET A 1 -29.56 -44.43 -60.23
CA MET A 1 -30.32 -43.69 -59.21
C MET A 1 -29.40 -43.53 -58.03
N ASN A 2 -28.57 -42.43 -57.99
CA ASN A 2 -27.50 -42.21 -57.01
C ASN A 2 -27.97 -41.15 -56.01
N MET A 3 -28.19 -41.56 -54.77
CA MET A 3 -28.48 -40.67 -53.64
C MET A 3 -27.17 -40.18 -53.01
N HIS A 4 -26.95 -38.86 -52.97
CA HIS A 4 -25.84 -38.24 -52.24
C HIS A 4 -26.36 -37.82 -50.86
N PRO A 5 -25.63 -38.14 -49.77
CA PRO A 5 -25.99 -37.61 -48.46
C PRO A 5 -25.41 -36.18 -48.29
N ALA A 6 -26.29 -35.25 -47.87
CA ALA A 6 -25.91 -33.89 -47.52
C ALA A 6 -25.27 -33.88 -46.11
N PHE A 7 -24.04 -33.42 -46.04
CA PHE A 7 -23.31 -33.19 -44.75
C PHE A 7 -23.68 -31.79 -44.24
N THR A 8 -24.48 -31.74 -43.20
CA THR A 8 -24.80 -30.49 -42.50
C THR A 8 -23.73 -30.23 -41.42
N GLY A 9 -22.79 -29.36 -41.75
CA GLY A 9 -21.75 -28.93 -40.79
C GLY A 9 -22.33 -28.02 -39.71
N LEU A 10 -22.33 -28.49 -38.47
CA LEU A 10 -22.69 -27.68 -37.27
C LEU A 10 -21.49 -26.80 -36.87
N MET A 11 -21.58 -25.52 -37.13
CA MET A 11 -20.55 -24.52 -36.75
C MET A 11 -20.77 -24.12 -35.28
N LEU A 12 -19.94 -24.65 -34.36
CA LEU A 12 -19.89 -24.26 -32.95
C LEU A 12 -19.26 -22.87 -32.85
N LEU A 13 -20.05 -21.85 -32.54
CA LEU A 13 -19.56 -20.52 -32.16
C LEU A 13 -19.06 -20.58 -30.72
N LEU A 14 -17.73 -20.63 -30.54
CA LEU A 14 -17.11 -20.40 -29.22
C LEU A 14 -17.23 -18.91 -28.88
N SER A 15 -18.17 -18.57 -28.01
CA SER A 15 -18.25 -17.23 -27.40
C SER A 15 -17.17 -17.11 -26.33
N SER A 16 -16.08 -16.45 -26.65
CA SER A 16 -15.04 -16.08 -25.68
C SER A 16 -15.59 -14.97 -24.77
N THR A 17 -15.97 -15.31 -23.55
CA THR A 17 -16.27 -14.32 -22.51
C THR A 17 -14.95 -13.67 -22.10
N VAL A 18 -14.71 -12.43 -22.56
CA VAL A 18 -13.66 -11.57 -22.02
C VAL A 18 -14.11 -11.19 -20.60
N ALA A 19 -13.50 -11.79 -19.58
CA ALA A 19 -13.63 -11.32 -18.22
C ALA A 19 -13.04 -9.90 -18.18
N LEU A 20 -13.90 -8.88 -18.01
CA LEU A 20 -13.45 -7.53 -17.65
C LEU A 20 -12.74 -7.67 -16.30
N ALA A 21 -11.42 -7.58 -16.32
CA ALA A 21 -10.64 -7.41 -15.09
C ALA A 21 -11.21 -6.17 -14.38
N GLY A 22 -11.76 -6.34 -13.18
CA GLY A 22 -12.32 -5.24 -12.39
C GLY A 22 -11.27 -4.13 -12.25
N GLU A 23 -11.74 -2.88 -12.29
CA GLU A 23 -10.86 -1.71 -12.14
C GLU A 23 -10.11 -1.83 -10.79
N ASN A 24 -8.77 -1.76 -10.82
CA ASN A 24 -7.96 -1.86 -9.63
C ASN A 24 -8.19 -0.62 -8.73
N PRO A 25 -8.89 -0.76 -7.59
CA PRO A 25 -9.38 0.38 -6.81
C PRO A 25 -8.27 1.17 -6.11
N VAL A 26 -7.10 0.57 -5.90
CA VAL A 26 -5.99 1.23 -5.20
C VAL A 26 -5.04 1.99 -6.13
N LEU A 27 -5.17 1.86 -7.46
CA LEU A 27 -4.30 2.52 -8.43
C LEU A 27 -4.15 4.03 -8.19
N GLY A 28 -2.93 4.53 -8.33
CA GLY A 28 -2.57 5.93 -8.28
C GLY A 28 -1.78 6.32 -7.03
N THR A 29 -1.64 7.63 -6.82
CA THR A 29 -0.90 8.21 -5.71
C THR A 29 -1.86 8.72 -4.64
N TRP A 30 -1.52 8.43 -3.40
CA TRP A 30 -2.30 8.74 -2.22
C TRP A 30 -1.45 9.53 -1.23
N LYS A 31 -1.98 10.65 -0.73
CA LYS A 31 -1.33 11.49 0.28
C LYS A 31 -1.79 11.10 1.67
N LEU A 32 -0.86 11.00 2.62
CA LEU A 32 -1.15 10.64 4.00
C LEU A 32 -2.06 11.67 4.68
N LYS A 33 -3.08 11.16 5.39
CA LYS A 33 -3.98 11.96 6.25
C LYS A 33 -3.74 11.66 7.72
N SER A 34 -3.59 10.39 8.08
CA SER A 34 -3.31 9.98 9.46
C SER A 34 -2.66 8.61 9.51
N PHE A 35 -1.84 8.41 10.52
CA PHE A 35 -1.25 7.12 10.85
C PHE A 35 -1.48 6.85 12.34
N VAL A 36 -2.30 5.86 12.64
CA VAL A 36 -2.64 5.47 14.01
C VAL A 36 -2.20 4.04 14.25
N ARG A 37 -1.61 3.78 15.41
CA ARG A 37 -1.39 2.44 15.92
C ARG A 37 -2.43 2.15 16.99
N GLU A 38 -3.22 1.12 16.79
CA GLU A 38 -4.19 0.62 17.78
C GLU A 38 -3.51 -0.49 18.58
N VAL A 39 -3.31 -0.24 19.87
CA VAL A 39 -2.61 -1.17 20.79
C VAL A 39 -3.49 -2.38 21.06
N THR A 40 -2.96 -3.59 20.81
CA THR A 40 -3.73 -4.84 20.94
C THR A 40 -4.24 -5.06 22.37
N ALA A 41 -3.42 -4.75 23.37
CA ALA A 41 -3.75 -5.02 24.78
C ALA A 41 -4.82 -4.08 25.37
N THR A 42 -4.89 -2.82 24.91
CA THR A 42 -5.71 -1.77 25.54
C THR A 42 -6.74 -1.16 24.59
N GLY A 43 -6.61 -1.35 23.28
CA GLY A 43 -7.38 -0.62 22.28
C GLY A 43 -7.00 0.87 22.17
N GLU A 44 -5.98 1.33 22.89
CA GLU A 44 -5.49 2.70 22.82
C GLU A 44 -5.01 3.02 21.38
N ARG A 45 -5.27 4.25 20.96
CA ARG A 45 -4.88 4.74 19.62
C ARG A 45 -3.75 5.75 19.74
N ILE A 46 -2.56 5.37 19.28
CA ILE A 46 -1.34 6.17 19.38
C ILE A 46 -0.99 6.69 17.98
N ARG A 47 -0.70 7.98 17.86
CA ARG A 47 -0.22 8.62 16.62
C ARG A 47 1.31 8.55 16.57
N ILE A 48 1.86 7.43 16.13
CA ILE A 48 3.31 7.17 16.18
C ILE A 48 4.15 8.08 15.27
N PHE A 49 3.52 8.78 14.32
CA PHE A 49 4.15 9.77 13.45
C PHE A 49 3.61 11.20 13.69
N GLY A 50 2.97 11.46 14.84
CA GLY A 50 2.43 12.77 15.22
C GLY A 50 1.01 13.02 14.70
N GLU A 51 0.54 14.26 14.92
CA GLU A 51 -0.83 14.70 14.57
C GLU A 51 -0.97 14.97 13.05
N HIS A 52 0.10 15.46 12.41
CA HIS A 52 0.13 15.90 11.02
C HIS A 52 1.27 15.24 10.22
N PRO A 53 1.36 13.91 10.21
CA PRO A 53 2.42 13.22 9.49
C PRO A 53 2.37 13.52 7.99
N SER A 54 3.52 13.46 7.33
CA SER A 54 3.62 13.62 5.89
C SER A 54 3.98 12.32 5.20
N GLY A 55 3.48 12.11 3.99
CA GLY A 55 3.84 10.90 3.24
C GLY A 55 2.99 10.66 2.02
N TYR A 56 3.45 9.67 1.26
CA TYR A 56 2.78 9.19 0.05
C TYR A 56 2.81 7.67 -0.02
N LEU A 57 1.75 7.12 -0.57
CA LEU A 57 1.62 5.73 -1.00
C LEU A 57 1.26 5.75 -2.48
N SER A 58 1.91 4.93 -3.29
CA SER A 58 1.58 4.81 -4.70
C SER A 58 1.45 3.35 -5.11
N TYR A 59 0.47 3.08 -5.96
CA TYR A 59 0.28 1.83 -6.66
C TYR A 59 0.23 2.10 -8.15
N SER A 60 1.13 1.52 -8.92
CA SER A 60 1.23 1.69 -10.37
C SER A 60 0.60 0.53 -11.11
N ALA A 61 0.18 0.75 -12.35
CA ALA A 61 -0.45 -0.27 -13.19
C ALA A 61 0.51 -1.40 -13.60
N ASP A 62 1.82 -1.17 -13.51
CA ASP A 62 2.87 -2.16 -13.74
C ASP A 62 3.12 -3.10 -12.54
N GLY A 63 2.29 -3.00 -11.48
CA GLY A 63 2.41 -3.82 -10.28
C GLY A 63 3.44 -3.31 -9.25
N ARG A 64 4.05 -2.13 -9.48
CA ARG A 64 4.98 -1.51 -8.52
C ARG A 64 4.24 -0.66 -7.48
N MET A 65 4.81 -0.61 -6.29
CA MET A 65 4.33 0.24 -5.21
C MET A 65 5.47 0.86 -4.42
N TYR A 66 5.20 1.98 -3.78
CA TYR A 66 6.07 2.55 -2.74
C TYR A 66 5.26 3.25 -1.67
N ALA A 67 5.79 3.27 -0.46
CA ALA A 67 5.27 4.04 0.66
C ALA A 67 6.41 4.80 1.33
N ILE A 68 6.16 6.06 1.67
CA ILE A 68 7.05 6.88 2.48
C ILE A 68 6.23 7.69 3.46
N VAL A 69 6.60 7.64 4.74
CA VAL A 69 5.96 8.36 5.84
C VAL A 69 7.01 9.01 6.69
N THR A 70 6.77 10.24 7.09
CA THR A 70 7.63 10.98 8.04
C THR A 70 6.77 11.61 9.12
N SER A 71 7.32 11.63 10.34
CA SER A 71 6.72 12.31 11.49
C SER A 71 6.69 13.83 11.29
N ASP A 72 5.77 14.50 11.95
CA ASP A 72 5.62 15.96 11.95
C ASP A 72 6.61 16.67 12.89
N ASP A 73 7.22 15.95 13.84
CA ASP A 73 8.21 16.50 14.80
C ASP A 73 9.66 16.49 14.27
N ARG A 74 9.86 16.22 12.98
CA ARG A 74 11.20 16.18 12.38
C ARG A 74 11.84 17.56 12.32
N ILE A 75 13.02 17.67 12.92
CA ILE A 75 13.83 18.89 12.88
C ILE A 75 14.84 18.75 11.74
N ARG A 76 14.88 19.76 10.87
CA ARG A 76 15.89 19.82 9.81
C ARG A 76 17.27 19.98 10.42
N PRO A 77 18.25 19.12 10.13
CA PRO A 77 19.64 19.30 10.55
C PRO A 77 20.21 20.62 10.03
N ARG A 78 21.11 21.22 10.79
CA ARG A 78 21.83 22.44 10.37
C ARG A 78 22.83 22.15 9.25
N ASP A 79 23.34 20.93 9.22
CA ASP A 79 24.41 20.48 8.34
C ASP A 79 23.89 19.36 7.42
N ALA A 80 24.47 19.26 6.22
CA ALA A 80 24.19 18.15 5.30
C ALA A 80 24.74 16.81 5.82
N ASN A 81 25.73 16.84 6.74
CA ASN A 81 26.29 15.71 7.45
C ASN A 81 25.96 15.75 8.95
N PRO A 82 24.72 15.46 9.34
CA PRO A 82 24.33 15.48 10.74
C PRO A 82 25.10 14.45 11.56
N ALA A 83 25.23 14.68 12.88
CA ALA A 83 25.82 13.72 13.80
C ALA A 83 25.02 12.42 13.82
N ASP A 84 25.63 11.31 14.27
CA ASP A 84 25.00 9.99 14.23
C ASP A 84 23.71 9.92 15.08
N GLU A 85 23.66 10.66 16.20
CA GLU A 85 22.45 10.76 17.01
C GLU A 85 21.29 11.42 16.24
N GLU A 86 21.57 12.51 15.49
CA GLU A 86 20.58 13.16 14.64
C GLU A 86 20.13 12.24 13.51
N ARG A 87 21.06 11.51 12.88
CA ARG A 87 20.76 10.50 11.85
C ARG A 87 19.86 9.40 12.41
N ALA A 88 20.18 8.88 13.61
CA ALA A 88 19.38 7.88 14.28
C ALA A 88 17.97 8.38 14.59
N LYS A 89 17.81 9.65 15.03
CA LYS A 89 16.50 10.27 15.22
C LYS A 89 15.73 10.40 13.91
N LEU A 90 16.36 10.87 12.84
CA LEU A 90 15.76 10.98 11.53
C LEU A 90 15.32 9.62 10.98
N HIS A 91 16.10 8.56 11.20
CA HIS A 91 15.76 7.19 10.80
C HIS A 91 14.55 6.67 11.60
N ARG A 92 14.48 6.89 12.91
CA ARG A 92 13.34 6.45 13.75
C ARG A 92 12.03 7.20 13.47
N THR A 93 12.10 8.42 12.92
CA THR A 93 10.95 9.26 12.61
C THR A 93 10.49 9.17 11.17
N MET A 94 10.82 8.07 10.49
CA MET A 94 10.35 7.77 9.14
C MET A 94 10.11 6.28 8.95
N MET A 95 9.37 5.98 7.90
CA MET A 95 9.23 4.65 7.32
C MET A 95 9.21 4.81 5.80
N ALA A 96 9.99 3.99 5.09
CA ALA A 96 9.98 3.99 3.63
C ALA A 96 10.26 2.59 3.09
N TYR A 97 9.51 2.17 2.10
CA TYR A 97 9.77 0.92 1.38
C TYR A 97 9.13 0.95 0.00
N ALA A 98 9.63 0.12 -0.88
CA ALA A 98 9.08 -0.10 -2.20
C ALA A 98 9.12 -1.58 -2.55
N GLY A 99 8.42 -1.95 -3.61
CA GLY A 99 8.34 -3.31 -4.09
C GLY A 99 7.25 -3.49 -5.13
N THR A 100 6.72 -4.69 -5.19
CA THR A 100 5.52 -5.00 -5.97
C THR A 100 4.31 -5.22 -5.06
N TYR A 101 3.12 -5.31 -5.64
CA TYR A 101 1.92 -5.62 -4.89
C TYR A 101 1.01 -6.58 -5.65
N THR A 102 0.22 -7.34 -4.89
CA THR A 102 -0.89 -8.14 -5.40
C THR A 102 -2.17 -7.80 -4.64
N LEU A 103 -3.31 -7.90 -5.32
CA LEU A 103 -4.63 -7.67 -4.72
C LEU A 103 -5.42 -8.98 -4.68
N GLU A 104 -6.12 -9.21 -3.58
CA GLU A 104 -7.08 -10.28 -3.38
C GLU A 104 -8.27 -9.73 -2.59
N ASP A 105 -9.44 -9.63 -3.21
CA ASP A 105 -10.66 -9.14 -2.57
C ASP A 105 -10.46 -7.85 -1.76
N ASP A 106 -10.37 -7.96 -0.42
CA ASP A 106 -10.19 -6.87 0.54
C ASP A 106 -8.74 -6.71 1.02
N ARG A 107 -7.78 -7.48 0.45
CA ARG A 107 -6.37 -7.51 0.86
C ARG A 107 -5.44 -7.04 -0.24
N VAL A 108 -4.42 -6.31 0.17
CA VAL A 108 -3.26 -6.00 -0.64
C VAL A 108 -2.02 -6.58 0.05
N THR A 109 -1.23 -7.34 -0.68
CA THR A 109 0.06 -7.84 -0.20
C THR A 109 1.15 -7.00 -0.83
N HIS A 110 2.00 -6.37 0.01
CA HIS A 110 3.20 -5.67 -0.42
C HIS A 110 4.38 -6.64 -0.37
N HIS A 111 4.99 -6.90 -1.52
CA HIS A 111 6.22 -7.69 -1.65
C HIS A 111 7.39 -6.72 -1.65
N ILE A 112 8.05 -6.58 -0.50
CA ILE A 112 9.04 -5.52 -0.25
C ILE A 112 10.39 -5.95 -0.84
N ASP A 113 10.92 -5.23 -1.81
CA ASP A 113 12.24 -5.47 -2.40
C ASP A 113 13.31 -4.47 -1.96
N VAL A 114 12.92 -3.34 -1.36
CA VAL A 114 13.82 -2.37 -0.74
C VAL A 114 13.12 -1.63 0.40
N SER A 115 13.81 -1.40 1.51
CA SER A 115 13.26 -0.74 2.70
C SER A 115 14.29 0.11 3.43
N TRP A 116 13.83 1.17 4.12
CA TRP A 116 14.64 1.97 5.04
C TRP A 116 15.17 1.14 6.23
N ASN A 117 14.42 0.12 6.63
CA ASN A 117 14.83 -0.87 7.63
C ASN A 117 15.07 -2.20 6.92
N GLU A 118 16.32 -2.59 6.80
CA GLU A 118 16.73 -3.77 6.05
C GLU A 118 16.05 -5.07 6.53
N ALA A 119 15.60 -5.12 7.77
CA ALA A 119 14.82 -6.25 8.29
C ALA A 119 13.47 -6.46 7.57
N TRP A 120 13.02 -5.50 6.78
CA TRP A 120 11.78 -5.61 6.00
C TRP A 120 12.01 -6.05 4.56
N THR A 121 13.21 -5.88 4.03
CA THR A 121 13.57 -6.30 2.67
C THR A 121 13.38 -7.81 2.52
N GLY A 122 12.66 -8.23 1.48
CA GLY A 122 12.29 -9.63 1.21
C GLY A 122 11.01 -10.11 1.92
N ASN A 123 10.38 -9.30 2.78
CA ASN A 123 9.14 -9.68 3.45
C ASN A 123 7.90 -9.41 2.59
N ASN A 124 6.86 -10.19 2.87
CA ASN A 124 5.51 -9.97 2.36
C ASN A 124 4.62 -9.40 3.48
N GLU A 125 4.09 -8.22 3.27
CA GLU A 125 3.26 -7.53 4.25
C GLU A 125 1.81 -7.51 3.79
N VAL A 126 0.97 -8.36 4.40
CA VAL A 126 -0.48 -8.40 4.12
C VAL A 126 -1.18 -7.25 4.83
N ARG A 127 -2.00 -6.52 4.08
CA ARG A 127 -2.80 -5.40 4.55
C ARG A 127 -4.25 -5.58 4.11
N PHE A 128 -5.17 -5.18 4.97
CA PHE A 128 -6.57 -5.01 4.55
C PHE A 128 -6.74 -3.60 4.02
N TYR A 129 -7.50 -3.44 2.95
CA TYR A 129 -7.77 -2.13 2.39
C TYR A 129 -9.26 -1.89 2.20
N LYS A 130 -9.66 -0.62 2.27
CA LYS A 130 -11.00 -0.14 1.93
C LYS A 130 -10.88 1.17 1.18
N VAL A 131 -11.53 1.28 0.02
CA VAL A 131 -11.62 2.52 -0.76
C VAL A 131 -13.04 3.06 -0.68
N GLU A 132 -13.19 4.31 -0.25
CA GLU A 132 -14.47 5.02 -0.18
C GLU A 132 -14.30 6.40 -0.84
N GLY A 133 -14.75 6.54 -2.08
CA GLY A 133 -14.53 7.75 -2.88
C GLY A 133 -13.03 8.01 -3.10
N ASN A 134 -12.53 9.12 -2.56
CA ASN A 134 -11.12 9.51 -2.65
C ASN A 134 -10.29 9.13 -1.40
N ILE A 135 -10.85 8.33 -0.49
CA ILE A 135 -10.19 7.87 0.73
C ILE A 135 -9.84 6.39 0.62
N LEU A 136 -8.59 6.07 0.91
CA LEU A 136 -8.07 4.71 1.05
C LEU A 136 -7.66 4.50 2.52
N THR A 137 -8.24 3.51 3.17
CA THR A 137 -7.83 3.05 4.50
C THR A 137 -7.07 1.75 4.37
N ILE A 138 -5.85 1.70 4.91
CA ILE A 138 -5.00 0.51 5.00
C ILE A 138 -4.89 0.10 6.47
N THR A 139 -5.22 -1.16 6.76
CA THR A 139 -5.12 -1.74 8.10
C THR A 139 -4.15 -2.92 8.09
N GLY A 140 -3.13 -2.88 8.94
CA GLY A 140 -2.18 -3.97 9.12
C GLY A 140 -2.70 -5.07 10.04
N ALA A 141 -2.14 -6.27 9.94
CA ALA A 141 -2.28 -7.28 10.98
C ALA A 141 -1.58 -6.83 12.28
N PRO A 142 -2.01 -7.31 13.46
CA PRO A 142 -1.28 -7.04 14.71
C PRO A 142 0.17 -7.52 14.61
N ASN A 143 1.10 -6.65 14.98
CA ASN A 143 2.53 -6.93 14.98
C ASN A 143 3.26 -6.09 16.04
N LYS A 144 4.53 -6.40 16.31
CA LYS A 144 5.42 -5.49 17.06
C LYS A 144 5.65 -4.23 16.22
N SER A 145 5.73 -3.06 16.88
CA SER A 145 5.98 -1.81 16.17
C SER A 145 7.32 -1.86 15.42
N PRO A 146 7.36 -1.48 14.14
CA PRO A 146 8.61 -1.40 13.38
C PRO A 146 9.47 -0.18 13.77
N VAL A 147 8.86 0.78 14.42
CA VAL A 147 9.47 1.87 15.18
C VAL A 147 9.11 1.63 16.63
N ASP A 148 9.74 2.25 17.58
CA ASP A 148 9.47 2.03 19.01
C ASP A 148 7.98 2.11 19.36
N GLY A 149 7.49 1.20 20.18
CA GLY A 149 6.09 1.19 20.59
C GLY A 149 5.51 -0.20 20.91
N PRO A 150 4.29 -0.24 21.46
CA PRO A 150 3.62 -1.48 21.86
C PRO A 150 3.18 -2.32 20.65
N GLU A 151 2.90 -3.59 20.90
CA GLU A 151 2.25 -4.46 19.92
C GLU A 151 0.85 -3.93 19.58
N GLY A 152 0.52 -3.94 18.29
CA GLY A 152 -0.74 -3.41 17.79
C GLY A 152 -0.85 -3.52 16.28
N ARG A 153 -1.90 -2.96 15.74
CA ARG A 153 -2.13 -2.86 14.29
C ARG A 153 -2.06 -1.41 13.82
N SER A 154 -1.52 -1.18 12.65
CA SER A 154 -1.59 0.14 12.00
C SER A 154 -2.95 0.33 11.33
N VAL A 155 -3.50 1.55 11.46
CA VAL A 155 -4.63 2.04 10.68
C VAL A 155 -4.19 3.34 10.02
N VAL A 156 -4.06 3.31 8.71
CA VAL A 156 -3.48 4.41 7.93
C VAL A 156 -4.51 4.92 6.94
N VAL A 157 -4.80 6.21 6.99
CA VAL A 157 -5.77 6.86 6.11
C VAL A 157 -5.04 7.73 5.10
N TRP A 158 -5.40 7.55 3.85
CA TRP A 158 -4.83 8.22 2.69
C TRP A 158 -5.92 8.90 1.87
N GLU A 159 -5.58 9.99 1.22
CA GLU A 159 -6.44 10.71 0.28
C GLU A 159 -5.85 10.69 -1.13
N LYS A 160 -6.66 10.37 -2.13
CA LYS A 160 -6.24 10.32 -3.54
C LYS A 160 -5.68 11.66 -3.99
N VAL A 161 -4.48 11.66 -4.53
CA VAL A 161 -3.90 12.84 -5.16
C VAL A 161 -4.63 13.08 -6.49
N LYS A 162 -5.21 14.27 -6.66
CA LYS A 162 -5.80 14.67 -7.93
C LYS A 162 -4.71 14.97 -8.94
N ALA A 163 -4.90 14.53 -10.18
CA ALA A 163 -4.04 14.97 -11.27
C ALA A 163 -4.07 16.51 -11.36
N PRO A 164 -2.94 17.18 -11.67
CA PRO A 164 -2.96 18.60 -11.96
C PRO A 164 -3.98 18.86 -13.09
N THR A 165 -4.88 19.80 -12.90
CA THR A 165 -5.71 20.33 -13.99
C THR A 165 -4.76 21.01 -14.97
N GLN A 166 -4.67 20.49 -16.21
CA GLN A 166 -3.96 21.12 -17.31
C GLN A 166 -4.69 22.37 -17.75
#